data_fcf2614181866d41317e0da46c271452
#
_entry.id   fcf2614181866d41317e0da46c271452
#
_cell.length_a   1.000
_cell.length_b   1.000
_cell.length_c   1.000
_cell.angle_alpha   90.00
_cell.angle_beta   90.00
_cell.angle_gamma   90.00
#
_symmetry.space_group_name_H-M   'P 1'
#
loop_
_entity.id
_entity.type
_entity.pdbx_description
1 polymer ?
#
loop_
_entity_poly.entity_id
_entity_poly.type
_entity_poly.pdbx_seq_one_letter_code
_entity_poly.pdbx_strand_id
1 'polypeptide(L)'
;MKFLATAATALALAVTANTVAAACDDGEIVIKFSHVTNTDKHPKGIAATLLEQRVNDEMNGKACMEVFPNSTLYNDNQVLEAMLQGDVQMAAPSLSKFEQFTKTFRLFDLPFMFKNINAVDEFQTSETGQAMKESMTRRGLIGLAFWHNG
;
A
#
# COMPACT_ATOMS: atom_id res chain seq x y z
N MET A 1 -44.81 -32.98 51.98
CA MET A 1 -44.46 -31.76 51.25
C MET A 1 -43.05 -31.95 50.63
N LYS A 2 -42.95 -32.17 49.31
CA LYS A 2 -41.68 -32.37 48.60
C LYS A 2 -41.36 -31.10 47.87
N PHE A 3 -40.24 -30.45 48.23
CA PHE A 3 -39.72 -29.28 47.53
C PHE A 3 -38.82 -29.73 46.32
N LEU A 4 -39.28 -29.45 45.14
CA LEU A 4 -38.44 -29.58 43.93
C LEU A 4 -37.56 -28.33 43.81
N ALA A 5 -36.24 -28.53 43.89
CA ALA A 5 -35.26 -27.49 43.57
C ALA A 5 -34.97 -27.53 42.08
N THR A 6 -35.38 -26.49 41.37
CA THR A 6 -35.06 -26.29 39.95
C THR A 6 -33.68 -25.62 39.85
N ALA A 7 -32.69 -26.36 39.36
CA ALA A 7 -31.36 -25.80 39.03
C ALA A 7 -31.44 -25.10 37.65
N ALA A 8 -31.27 -23.79 37.65
CA ALA A 8 -31.14 -22.99 36.43
C ALA A 8 -29.68 -23.02 35.98
N THR A 9 -29.40 -23.72 34.86
CA THR A 9 -28.10 -23.75 34.23
C THR A 9 -27.96 -22.51 33.37
N ALA A 10 -27.16 -21.54 33.81
CA ALA A 10 -26.80 -20.37 33.00
C ALA A 10 -25.76 -20.77 31.96
N LEU A 11 -26.16 -20.79 30.70
CA LEU A 11 -25.26 -21.00 29.52
C LEU A 11 -24.56 -19.67 29.23
N ALA A 12 -23.27 -19.54 29.62
CA ALA A 12 -22.44 -18.40 29.27
C ALA A 12 -22.03 -18.52 27.80
N LEU A 13 -22.60 -17.68 26.91
CA LEU A 13 -22.08 -17.49 25.55
C LEU A 13 -20.76 -16.71 25.65
N ALA A 14 -19.65 -17.39 25.45
CA ALA A 14 -18.39 -16.74 25.19
C ALA A 14 -18.43 -16.10 23.79
N VAL A 15 -18.64 -14.79 23.72
CA VAL A 15 -18.46 -14.00 22.50
C VAL A 15 -16.96 -13.90 22.29
N THR A 16 -16.40 -14.70 21.34
CA THR A 16 -15.07 -14.49 20.83
C THR A 16 -15.08 -13.20 20.01
N ALA A 17 -14.60 -12.10 20.58
CA ALA A 17 -14.30 -10.90 19.84
C ALA A 17 -13.21 -11.27 18.81
N ASN A 18 -13.59 -11.38 17.53
CA ASN A 18 -12.63 -11.30 16.46
C ASN A 18 -11.99 -9.91 16.55
N THR A 19 -10.77 -9.84 17.03
CA THR A 19 -9.94 -8.65 16.88
C THR A 19 -9.73 -8.45 15.38
N VAL A 20 -10.54 -7.61 14.76
CA VAL A 20 -10.16 -6.91 13.55
C VAL A 20 -8.82 -6.26 13.90
N ALA A 21 -7.78 -6.51 13.11
CA ALA A 21 -6.48 -5.87 13.29
C ALA A 21 -6.77 -4.37 13.50
N ALA A 22 -6.32 -3.84 14.62
CA ALA A 22 -6.66 -2.48 14.99
C ALA A 22 -6.15 -1.53 13.93
N ALA A 23 -7.00 -0.64 13.45
CA ALA A 23 -6.57 0.61 12.87
C ALA A 23 -5.46 1.21 13.75
N CYS A 24 -4.56 1.98 13.14
CA CYS A 24 -3.44 2.62 13.84
C CYS A 24 -3.84 3.24 15.19
N ASP A 25 -2.94 3.21 16.15
CA ASP A 25 -3.17 3.74 17.48
C ASP A 25 -3.25 5.27 17.50
N ASP A 26 -3.91 5.84 18.50
CA ASP A 26 -4.02 7.28 18.69
C ASP A 26 -2.62 7.92 18.83
N GLY A 27 -2.33 8.90 18.00
CA GLY A 27 -1.07 9.65 18.02
C GLY A 27 -0.01 9.15 17.04
N GLU A 28 -0.23 8.04 16.36
CA GLU A 28 0.64 7.59 15.28
C GLU A 28 0.43 8.41 13.99
N ILE A 29 1.48 8.54 13.20
CA ILE A 29 1.37 9.05 11.82
C ILE A 29 0.80 7.93 10.94
N VAL A 30 -0.44 8.10 10.49
CA VAL A 30 -1.10 7.10 9.63
C VAL A 30 -0.63 7.25 8.19
N ILE A 31 -0.08 6.16 7.61
CA ILE A 31 0.33 6.07 6.21
C ILE A 31 -0.66 5.17 5.47
N LYS A 32 -1.60 5.77 4.74
CA LYS A 32 -2.52 5.02 3.88
C LYS A 32 -1.84 4.71 2.56
N PHE A 33 -1.74 3.42 2.24
CA PHE A 33 -1.16 2.93 0.98
C PHE A 33 -2.23 2.27 0.12
N SER A 34 -2.61 2.92 -0.98
CA SER A 34 -3.61 2.41 -1.92
C SER A 34 -2.97 1.78 -3.15
N HIS A 35 -3.43 0.58 -3.55
CA HIS A 35 -3.03 -0.09 -4.78
C HIS A 35 -4.14 -0.96 -5.38
N VAL A 36 -3.99 -1.31 -6.66
CA VAL A 36 -5.04 -1.99 -7.44
C VAL A 36 -4.90 -3.51 -7.50
N THR A 37 -3.83 -4.07 -6.92
CA THR A 37 -3.50 -5.49 -7.04
C THR A 37 -3.99 -6.29 -5.84
N ASN A 38 -4.09 -7.61 -6.03
CA ASN A 38 -4.41 -8.55 -4.97
C ASN A 38 -3.20 -8.76 -4.03
N THR A 39 -3.43 -8.97 -2.74
CA THR A 39 -2.40 -9.05 -1.69
C THR A 39 -1.67 -10.39 -1.62
N ASP A 40 -2.28 -11.48 -2.07
CA ASP A 40 -1.78 -12.84 -1.88
C ASP A 40 -1.26 -13.51 -3.16
N LYS A 41 -1.58 -12.96 -4.34
CA LYS A 41 -1.23 -13.55 -5.64
C LYS A 41 -0.32 -12.69 -6.49
N HIS A 42 -0.40 -11.38 -6.34
CA HIS A 42 0.37 -10.44 -7.16
C HIS A 42 1.62 -9.96 -6.42
N PRO A 43 2.83 -10.01 -7.04
CA PRO A 43 4.08 -9.60 -6.37
C PRO A 43 4.03 -8.22 -5.72
N LYS A 44 3.40 -7.25 -6.39
CA LYS A 44 3.21 -5.88 -5.87
C LYS A 44 2.34 -5.88 -4.61
N GLY A 45 1.26 -6.65 -4.59
CA GLY A 45 0.38 -6.75 -3.42
C GLY A 45 1.06 -7.44 -2.24
N ILE A 46 1.81 -8.52 -2.49
CA ILE A 46 2.63 -9.20 -1.47
C ILE A 46 3.66 -8.24 -0.88
N ALA A 47 4.35 -7.47 -1.73
CA ALA A 47 5.33 -6.48 -1.28
C ALA A 47 4.69 -5.34 -0.46
N ALA A 48 3.48 -4.91 -0.81
CA ALA A 48 2.73 -3.90 -0.04
C ALA A 48 2.40 -4.41 1.37
N THR A 49 1.89 -5.64 1.48
CA THR A 49 1.60 -6.28 2.78
C THR A 49 2.87 -6.45 3.63
N LEU A 50 3.98 -6.85 3.02
CA LEU A 50 5.26 -6.95 3.74
C LEU A 50 5.76 -5.59 4.22
N LEU A 51 5.60 -4.54 3.41
CA LEU A 51 5.95 -3.17 3.80
C LEU A 51 5.10 -2.69 4.97
N GLU A 52 3.78 -2.93 4.93
CA GLU A 52 2.87 -2.63 6.04
C GLU A 52 3.33 -3.28 7.34
N GLN A 53 3.60 -4.60 7.32
CA GLN A 53 4.09 -5.33 8.50
C GLN A 53 5.36 -4.72 9.05
N ARG A 54 6.34 -4.45 8.18
CA ARG A 54 7.62 -3.88 8.60
C ARG A 54 7.48 -2.47 9.18
N VAL A 55 6.65 -1.61 8.59
CA VAL A 55 6.39 -0.27 9.14
C VAL A 55 5.76 -0.38 10.52
N ASN A 56 4.74 -1.23 10.68
CA ASN A 56 4.03 -1.38 11.94
C ASN A 56 4.91 -2.00 13.04
N ASP A 57 5.81 -2.91 12.68
CA ASP A 57 6.72 -3.55 13.62
C ASP A 57 7.93 -2.66 13.99
N GLU A 58 8.50 -1.93 12.99
CA GLU A 58 9.79 -1.26 13.15
C GLU A 58 9.67 0.21 13.58
N MET A 59 8.51 0.87 13.37
CA MET A 59 8.35 2.30 13.69
C MET A 59 8.05 2.59 15.16
N ASN A 60 7.84 1.55 15.99
CA ASN A 60 7.68 1.67 17.45
C ASN A 60 6.63 2.72 17.87
N GLY A 61 5.46 2.70 17.27
CA GLY A 61 4.36 3.60 17.59
C GLY A 61 4.52 5.05 17.07
N LYS A 62 5.53 5.31 16.21
CA LYS A 62 5.69 6.64 15.60
C LYS A 62 4.86 6.78 14.33
N ALA A 63 4.72 5.71 13.59
CA ALA A 63 3.90 5.64 12.38
C ALA A 63 3.33 4.24 12.22
N CYS A 64 2.19 4.17 11.59
CA CYS A 64 1.48 2.96 11.26
C CYS A 64 1.05 3.03 9.80
N MET A 65 1.10 1.91 9.09
CA MET A 65 0.67 1.81 7.70
C MET A 65 -0.60 0.98 7.60
N GLU A 66 -1.53 1.45 6.78
CA GLU A 66 -2.76 0.76 6.39
C GLU A 66 -2.74 0.55 4.87
N VAL A 67 -2.77 -0.71 4.43
CA VAL A 67 -2.79 -1.06 3.00
C VAL A 67 -4.21 -1.28 2.52
N PHE A 68 -4.57 -0.63 1.42
CA PHE A 68 -5.86 -0.70 0.74
C PHE A 68 -5.70 -1.35 -0.64
N PRO A 69 -5.82 -2.69 -0.74
CA PRO A 69 -5.65 -3.43 -1.99
C PRO A 69 -6.89 -3.37 -2.88
N ASN A 70 -6.76 -3.92 -4.11
CA ASN A 70 -7.89 -4.13 -5.04
C ASN A 70 -8.72 -2.85 -5.31
N SER A 71 -8.10 -1.68 -5.28
CA SER A 71 -8.80 -0.39 -5.45
C SER A 71 -9.88 -0.12 -4.39
N THR A 72 -9.76 -0.68 -3.19
CA THR A 72 -10.76 -0.51 -2.12
C THR A 72 -10.85 0.92 -1.61
N LEU A 73 -9.79 1.71 -1.73
CA LEU A 73 -9.79 3.12 -1.38
C LEU A 73 -9.78 3.99 -2.64
N TYR A 74 -8.75 3.87 -3.49
CA TYR A 74 -8.63 4.57 -4.77
C TYR A 74 -8.08 3.64 -5.85
N ASN A 75 -8.54 3.82 -7.09
CA ASN A 75 -7.95 3.17 -8.26
C ASN A 75 -6.81 4.03 -8.86
N ASP A 76 -6.08 3.48 -9.84
CA ASP A 76 -4.94 4.14 -10.49
C ASP A 76 -5.25 5.49 -11.14
N ASN A 77 -6.52 5.76 -11.51
CA ASN A 77 -6.90 7.04 -12.13
C ASN A 77 -7.19 8.14 -11.09
N GLN A 78 -7.48 7.77 -9.86
CA GLN A 78 -7.91 8.66 -8.79
C GLN A 78 -6.81 8.90 -7.75
N VAL A 79 -5.92 7.90 -7.55
CA VAL A 79 -5.00 7.88 -6.41
C VAL A 79 -4.01 9.04 -6.40
N LEU A 80 -3.54 9.51 -7.57
CA LEU A 80 -2.57 10.61 -7.62
C LEU A 80 -3.18 11.94 -7.19
N GLU A 81 -4.45 12.18 -7.54
CA GLU A 81 -5.18 13.36 -7.07
C GLU A 81 -5.44 13.26 -5.56
N ALA A 82 -5.85 12.11 -5.07
CA ALA A 82 -6.05 11.85 -3.64
C ALA A 82 -4.75 12.05 -2.83
N MET A 83 -3.58 11.70 -3.38
CA MET A 83 -2.28 11.99 -2.77
C MET A 83 -2.01 13.48 -2.67
N LEU A 84 -2.31 14.27 -3.71
CA LEU A 84 -2.14 15.73 -3.67
C LEU A 84 -3.06 16.41 -2.67
N GLN A 85 -4.25 15.84 -2.43
CA GLN A 85 -5.21 16.31 -1.44
C GLN A 85 -4.86 15.87 -0.01
N GLY A 86 -3.92 14.91 0.13
CA GLY A 86 -3.50 14.37 1.43
C GLY A 86 -4.35 13.22 1.96
N ASP A 87 -5.33 12.73 1.18
CA ASP A 87 -6.20 11.63 1.58
C ASP A 87 -5.45 10.28 1.65
N VAL A 88 -4.39 10.15 0.83
CA VAL A 88 -3.53 8.97 0.73
C VAL A 88 -2.06 9.41 0.73
N GLN A 89 -1.21 8.74 1.49
CA GLN A 89 0.20 9.08 1.62
C GLN A 89 1.09 8.28 0.68
N MET A 90 0.69 7.06 0.31
CA MET A 90 1.45 6.19 -0.59
C MET A 90 0.56 5.52 -1.64
N ALA A 91 1.12 5.33 -2.83
CA ALA A 91 0.48 4.57 -3.91
C ALA A 91 1.53 3.91 -4.81
N ALA A 92 1.12 2.84 -5.51
CA ALA A 92 1.94 2.17 -6.52
C ALA A 92 1.16 2.00 -7.84
N PRO A 93 0.73 3.10 -8.49
CA PRO A 93 0.02 3.02 -9.76
C PRO A 93 0.96 2.65 -10.91
N SER A 94 0.38 2.27 -12.05
CA SER A 94 1.13 2.07 -13.28
C SER A 94 1.82 3.36 -13.72
N LEU A 95 3.04 3.25 -14.27
CA LEU A 95 3.86 4.42 -14.64
C LEU A 95 3.18 5.34 -15.66
N SER A 96 2.33 4.80 -16.54
CA SER A 96 1.53 5.58 -17.50
C SER A 96 0.56 6.58 -16.83
N LYS A 97 0.19 6.36 -15.57
CA LYS A 97 -0.73 7.26 -14.83
C LYS A 97 -0.06 8.57 -14.41
N PHE A 98 1.27 8.62 -14.43
CA PHE A 98 2.01 9.83 -14.08
C PHE A 98 2.17 10.82 -15.25
N GLU A 99 1.57 10.59 -16.41
CA GLU A 99 1.77 11.40 -17.61
C GLU A 99 1.48 12.89 -17.40
N GLN A 100 0.49 13.22 -16.59
CA GLN A 100 0.16 14.61 -16.23
C GLN A 100 1.22 15.27 -15.31
N PHE A 101 2.04 14.47 -14.64
CA PHE A 101 3.10 14.95 -13.73
C PHE A 101 4.46 14.95 -14.42
N THR A 102 4.76 13.92 -15.18
CA THR A 102 6.01 13.76 -15.91
C THR A 102 5.83 12.86 -17.14
N LYS A 103 6.56 13.17 -18.22
CA LYS A 103 6.56 12.31 -19.41
C LYS A 103 7.74 11.33 -19.41
N THR A 104 8.64 11.43 -18.43
CA THR A 104 9.86 10.62 -18.42
C THR A 104 9.58 9.13 -18.29
N PHE A 105 8.51 8.74 -17.60
CA PHE A 105 8.13 7.32 -17.44
C PHE A 105 7.63 6.65 -18.72
N ARG A 106 7.33 7.41 -19.80
CA ARG A 106 7.05 6.84 -21.13
C ARG A 106 8.20 6.02 -21.70
N LEU A 107 9.41 6.19 -21.16
CA LEU A 107 10.55 5.36 -21.54
C LEU A 107 10.26 3.87 -21.37
N PHE A 108 9.55 3.49 -20.32
CA PHE A 108 9.21 2.09 -20.04
C PHE A 108 8.13 1.53 -20.98
N ASP A 109 7.40 2.37 -21.69
CA ASP A 109 6.40 1.97 -22.67
C ASP A 109 7.00 1.75 -24.08
N LEU A 110 8.29 2.11 -24.29
CA LEU A 110 8.95 1.95 -25.57
C LEU A 110 9.33 0.47 -25.79
N PRO A 111 8.94 -0.12 -26.94
CA PRO A 111 9.27 -1.51 -27.23
C PRO A 111 10.79 -1.66 -27.40
N PHE A 112 11.32 -2.79 -26.92
CA PHE A 112 12.74 -3.17 -27.06
C PHE A 112 13.75 -2.18 -26.45
N MET A 113 13.32 -1.24 -25.59
CA MET A 113 14.22 -0.29 -24.94
C MET A 113 15.23 -1.00 -24.03
N PHE A 114 14.82 -2.05 -23.35
CA PHE A 114 15.65 -2.85 -22.46
C PHE A 114 15.84 -4.27 -23.03
N LYS A 115 17.06 -4.81 -22.93
CA LYS A 115 17.38 -6.15 -23.44
C LYS A 115 16.77 -7.26 -22.62
N ASN A 116 16.63 -7.04 -21.31
CA ASN A 116 16.11 -7.99 -20.33
C ASN A 116 15.77 -7.26 -19.03
N ILE A 117 15.25 -7.99 -18.05
CA ILE A 117 14.84 -7.44 -16.75
C ILE A 117 16.04 -6.85 -15.96
N ASN A 118 17.21 -7.46 -16.03
CA ASN A 118 18.39 -6.95 -15.34
C ASN A 118 18.79 -5.56 -15.84
N ALA A 119 18.66 -5.30 -17.15
CA ALA A 119 18.92 -3.97 -17.72
C ALA A 119 17.90 -2.93 -17.24
N VAL A 120 16.66 -3.35 -16.92
CA VAL A 120 15.67 -2.49 -16.27
C VAL A 120 16.11 -2.15 -14.84
N ASP A 121 16.54 -3.14 -14.06
CA ASP A 121 16.98 -2.96 -12.69
C ASP A 121 18.23 -2.06 -12.61
N GLU A 122 19.22 -2.29 -13.46
CA GLU A 122 20.40 -1.44 -13.57
C GLU A 122 20.02 0.01 -13.91
N PHE A 123 19.11 0.21 -14.86
CA PHE A 123 18.63 1.54 -15.23
C PHE A 123 17.91 2.21 -14.06
N GLN A 124 16.99 1.52 -13.37
CA GLN A 124 16.21 2.06 -12.26
C GLN A 124 17.07 2.50 -11.08
N THR A 125 18.21 1.84 -10.87
CA THR A 125 19.19 2.16 -9.81
C THR A 125 20.25 3.19 -10.24
N SER A 126 20.35 3.50 -11.54
CA SER A 126 21.28 4.50 -12.08
C SER A 126 20.91 5.93 -11.67
N GLU A 127 21.83 6.88 -11.87
CA GLU A 127 21.57 8.32 -11.67
C GLU A 127 20.38 8.80 -12.49
N THR A 128 20.23 8.30 -13.73
CA THR A 128 19.08 8.63 -14.58
C THR A 128 17.77 8.12 -13.99
N GLY A 129 17.73 6.88 -13.47
CA GLY A 129 16.58 6.32 -12.80
C GLY A 129 16.21 7.10 -11.52
N GLN A 130 17.19 7.55 -10.76
CA GLN A 130 16.97 8.43 -9.61
C GLN A 130 16.38 9.78 -10.03
N ALA A 131 16.98 10.45 -11.03
CA ALA A 131 16.45 11.71 -11.55
C ALA A 131 15.02 11.58 -12.09
N MET A 132 14.66 10.41 -12.68
CA MET A 132 13.28 10.14 -13.10
C MET A 132 12.31 10.11 -11.92
N LYS A 133 12.67 9.49 -10.80
CA LYS A 133 11.84 9.48 -9.58
C LYS A 133 11.63 10.89 -9.03
N GLU A 134 12.64 11.74 -9.09
CA GLU A 134 12.59 13.12 -8.62
C GLU A 134 11.83 14.06 -9.57
N SER A 135 11.57 13.65 -10.80
CA SER A 135 10.93 14.49 -11.84
C SER A 135 9.54 15.04 -11.47
N MET A 136 8.90 14.44 -10.47
CA MET A 136 7.56 14.83 -9.99
C MET A 136 7.59 15.71 -8.74
N THR A 137 8.72 15.88 -8.08
CA THR A 137 8.84 16.53 -6.75
C THR A 137 8.25 17.94 -6.76
N ARG A 138 8.49 18.71 -7.82
CA ARG A 138 7.94 20.08 -7.96
C ARG A 138 6.41 20.11 -8.09
N ARG A 139 5.79 18.97 -8.34
CA ARG A 139 4.32 18.80 -8.46
C ARG A 139 3.72 18.10 -7.25
N GLY A 140 4.46 17.98 -6.15
CA GLY A 140 3.98 17.47 -4.88
C GLY A 140 4.08 15.95 -4.70
N LEU A 141 4.68 15.21 -5.65
CA LEU A 141 4.86 13.76 -5.56
C LEU A 141 6.35 13.41 -5.49
N ILE A 142 6.69 12.47 -4.61
CA ILE A 142 8.05 11.95 -4.46
C ILE A 142 8.05 10.47 -4.89
N GLY A 143 8.89 10.13 -5.88
CA GLY A 143 9.13 8.76 -6.26
C GLY A 143 10.12 8.09 -5.31
N LEU A 144 9.69 7.08 -4.57
CA LEU A 144 10.53 6.37 -3.59
C LEU A 144 11.29 5.21 -4.25
N ALA A 145 10.58 4.36 -4.97
CA ALA A 145 11.15 3.18 -5.62
C ALA A 145 10.34 2.82 -6.87
N PHE A 146 10.96 2.03 -7.76
CA PHE A 146 10.25 1.32 -8.80
C PHE A 146 9.88 -0.07 -8.31
N TRP A 147 8.69 -0.53 -8.67
CA TRP A 147 8.22 -1.89 -8.41
C TRP A 147 7.87 -2.57 -9.72
N HIS A 148 8.30 -3.81 -9.87
CA HIS A 148 7.91 -4.62 -11.02
C HIS A 148 6.39 -4.85 -11.03
N ASN A 149 5.83 -4.83 -12.22
CA ASN A 149 4.37 -5.01 -12.39
C ASN A 149 4.00 -6.45 -12.79
N GLY A 150 4.92 -7.37 -12.69
CA GLY A 150 4.79 -8.77 -13.07
C GLY A 150 5.58 -9.11 -14.30
#